data_1ccb2ec9e7bdae84db3ae9dd2b682903
#
_entry.id   1ccb2ec9e7bdae84db3ae9dd2b682903
#
_cell.length_a   1.000
_cell.length_b   1.000
_cell.length_c   1.000
_cell.angle_alpha   90.00
_cell.angle_beta   90.00
_cell.angle_gamma   90.00
#
_symmetry.space_group_name_H-M   'P 1'
#
loop_
_entity.id
_entity.type
_entity.pdbx_description
1 polymer ?
#
loop_
_entity_poly.entity_id
_entity_poly.type
_entity_poly.pdbx_seq_one_letter_code
_entity_poly.pdbx_strand_id
1 'polypeptide(L)'
;MPFAMWLFLGIEQLPLAAEEVREPEKNIPKSSRLCIFTLGLSALIIVFLNPAVVGSEALAGSDEPLLDGYRAILPGNLAAVLSAFALIGLLASIQGIMFAYGRNLYSLSRAGYYPAFLSLTGKKKTPYWGLVVGAILSLIHIS
;
A
#
# COMPACT_ATOMS: atom_id res chain seq x y z
N MET A 1 4.98 10.97 -13.60
CA MET A 1 3.55 10.57 -13.55
C MET A 1 3.30 9.23 -12.83
N PRO A 2 4.09 8.14 -12.91
CA PRO A 2 3.75 6.86 -12.24
C PRO A 2 3.65 6.98 -10.71
N PHE A 3 4.48 7.78 -10.07
CA PHE A 3 4.46 7.95 -8.60
C PHE A 3 3.17 8.59 -8.05
N ALA A 4 2.52 9.46 -8.83
CA ALA A 4 1.26 10.09 -8.41
C ALA A 4 0.11 9.07 -8.34
N MET A 5 0.11 8.07 -9.22
CA MET A 5 -0.89 6.99 -9.20
C MET A 5 -0.65 6.02 -8.03
N TRP A 6 0.60 5.87 -7.62
CA TRP A 6 0.98 4.95 -6.53
C TRP A 6 0.35 5.31 -5.19
N LEU A 7 0.12 6.60 -4.95
CA LEU A 7 -0.51 7.08 -3.73
C LEU A 7 -1.94 6.52 -3.54
N PHE A 8 -2.65 6.26 -4.65
CA PHE A 8 -4.02 5.77 -4.64
C PHE A 8 -4.12 4.24 -4.81
N LEU A 9 -2.98 3.56 -4.96
CA LEU A 9 -2.94 2.11 -5.09
C LEU A 9 -3.36 1.45 -3.77
N GLY A 10 -4.20 0.43 -3.86
CA GLY A 10 -4.65 -0.34 -2.70
C GLY A 10 -6.06 -0.01 -2.22
N ILE A 11 -6.68 1.09 -2.65
CA ILE A 11 -8.07 1.41 -2.29
C ILE A 11 -9.02 0.33 -2.85
N GLU A 12 -8.73 -0.18 -4.03
CA GLU A 12 -9.46 -1.26 -4.70
C GLU A 12 -9.40 -2.59 -3.94
N GLN A 13 -8.51 -2.71 -2.97
CA GLN A 13 -8.36 -3.92 -2.15
C GLN A 13 -9.31 -3.97 -0.95
N LEU A 14 -9.95 -2.86 -0.60
CA LEU A 14 -10.89 -2.80 0.52
C LEU A 14 -12.04 -3.83 0.41
N PRO A 15 -12.63 -4.09 -0.77
CA PRO A 15 -13.64 -5.14 -0.91
C PRO A 15 -13.16 -6.55 -0.56
N LEU A 16 -11.84 -6.82 -0.67
CA LEU A 16 -11.28 -8.13 -0.31
C LEU A 16 -11.37 -8.44 1.19
N ALA A 17 -11.52 -7.39 2.01
CA ALA A 17 -11.73 -7.51 3.45
C ALA A 17 -13.22 -7.66 3.83
N ALA A 18 -14.14 -7.78 2.88
CA ALA A 18 -15.57 -7.80 3.15
C ALA A 18 -16.00 -8.91 4.12
N GLU A 19 -15.32 -10.06 4.10
CA GLU A 19 -15.61 -11.17 5.02
C GLU A 19 -15.22 -10.88 6.48
N GLU A 20 -14.37 -9.88 6.72
CA GLU A 20 -13.84 -9.52 8.04
C GLU A 20 -14.51 -8.26 8.60
N VAL A 21 -15.24 -7.51 7.76
CA VAL A 21 -15.87 -6.24 8.13
C VAL A 21 -17.31 -6.46 8.58
N ARG A 22 -17.70 -5.81 9.67
CA ARG A 22 -19.11 -5.75 10.09
C ARG A 22 -19.90 -4.86 9.13
N GLU A 23 -21.08 -5.29 8.70
CA GLU A 23 -21.95 -4.58 7.75
C GLU A 23 -21.16 -4.08 6.51
N PRO A 24 -20.58 -5.01 5.70
CA PRO A 24 -19.67 -4.64 4.60
C PRO A 24 -20.34 -3.72 3.57
N GLU A 25 -21.62 -3.92 3.30
CA GLU A 25 -22.39 -3.11 2.33
C GLU A 25 -22.43 -1.62 2.68
N LYS A 26 -22.38 -1.28 3.97
CA LYS A 26 -22.36 0.11 4.43
C LYS A 26 -20.95 0.63 4.69
N ASN A 27 -20.12 -0.19 5.33
CA ASN A 27 -18.81 0.25 5.82
C ASN A 27 -17.74 0.31 4.73
N ILE A 28 -17.75 -0.62 3.76
CA ILE A 28 -16.76 -0.59 2.67
C ILE A 28 -16.90 0.66 1.80
N PRO A 29 -18.11 1.05 1.29
CA PRO A 29 -18.24 2.28 0.51
C PRO A 29 -17.93 3.54 1.31
N LYS A 30 -18.23 3.56 2.61
CA LYS A 30 -17.89 4.68 3.49
C LYS A 30 -16.38 4.79 3.69
N SER A 31 -15.71 3.69 3.96
CA SER A 31 -14.25 3.64 4.13
C SER A 31 -13.53 4.01 2.83
N SER A 32 -13.98 3.51 1.68
CA SER A 32 -13.39 3.86 0.38
C SER A 32 -13.48 5.35 0.09
N ARG A 33 -14.63 5.97 0.32
CA ARG A 33 -14.79 7.43 0.16
C ARG A 33 -13.89 8.21 1.11
N LEU A 34 -13.79 7.77 2.36
CA LEU A 34 -12.94 8.43 3.35
C LEU A 34 -11.46 8.29 2.97
N CYS A 35 -11.03 7.11 2.51
CA CYS A 35 -9.68 6.89 2.01
C CYS A 35 -9.35 7.81 0.83
N ILE A 36 -10.21 7.88 -0.18
CA ILE A 36 -10.00 8.76 -1.35
C ILE A 36 -9.91 10.22 -0.91
N PHE A 37 -10.78 10.65 -0.02
CA PHE A 37 -10.77 12.03 0.48
C PHE A 37 -9.49 12.34 1.27
N THR A 38 -9.09 11.49 2.21
CA THR A 38 -7.89 11.69 3.02
C THR A 38 -6.61 11.63 2.20
N LEU A 39 -6.52 10.67 1.26
CA LEU A 39 -5.39 10.58 0.34
C LEU A 39 -5.33 11.77 -0.61
N GLY A 40 -6.46 12.21 -1.17
CA GLY A 40 -6.54 13.39 -2.02
C GLY A 40 -6.11 14.66 -1.28
N LEU A 41 -6.59 14.83 -0.04
CA LEU A 41 -6.20 15.97 0.80
C LEU A 41 -4.71 15.94 1.13
N SER A 42 -4.16 14.78 1.52
CA SER A 42 -2.73 14.65 1.80
C SER A 42 -1.87 14.88 0.55
N ALA A 43 -2.30 14.39 -0.61
CA ALA A 43 -1.63 14.64 -1.89
C ALA A 43 -1.56 16.14 -2.21
N LEU A 44 -2.68 16.87 -2.06
CA LEU A 44 -2.72 18.31 -2.27
C LEU A 44 -1.77 19.05 -1.33
N ILE A 45 -1.79 18.71 -0.05
CA ILE A 45 -0.90 19.30 0.95
C ILE A 45 0.57 19.08 0.54
N ILE A 46 0.96 17.86 0.18
CA ILE A 46 2.33 17.54 -0.20
C ILE A 46 2.73 18.28 -1.48
N VAL A 47 1.88 18.31 -2.50
CA VAL A 47 2.17 18.93 -3.78
C VAL A 47 2.38 20.45 -3.65
N PHE A 48 1.68 21.11 -2.74
CA PHE A 48 1.85 22.55 -2.52
C PHE A 48 2.95 22.89 -1.52
N LEU A 49 3.02 22.17 -0.40
CA LEU A 49 3.96 22.51 0.67
C LEU A 49 5.39 22.08 0.35
N ASN A 50 5.59 20.95 -0.28
CA ASN A 50 6.93 20.42 -0.50
C ASN A 50 7.75 21.29 -1.46
N PRO A 51 7.24 21.73 -2.64
CA PRO A 51 7.93 22.69 -3.50
C PRO A 51 8.11 24.07 -2.87
N ALA A 52 7.18 24.49 -2.02
CA ALA A 52 7.28 25.76 -1.32
C ALA A 52 8.47 25.82 -0.33
N VAL A 53 8.85 24.66 0.22
CA VAL A 53 9.94 24.54 1.21
C VAL A 53 11.29 24.27 0.55
N VAL A 54 11.34 23.34 -0.40
CA VAL A 54 12.60 22.85 -1.00
C VAL A 54 12.94 23.57 -2.30
N GLY A 55 11.93 24.08 -3.00
CA GLY A 55 12.04 24.61 -4.35
C GLY A 55 11.76 23.52 -5.41
N SER A 56 11.08 23.92 -6.47
CA SER A 56 10.63 23.00 -7.52
C SER A 56 11.79 22.38 -8.32
N GLU A 57 12.88 23.14 -8.52
CA GLU A 57 14.06 22.65 -9.26
C GLU A 57 14.80 21.57 -8.49
N ALA A 58 14.98 21.73 -7.18
CA ALA A 58 15.64 20.76 -6.33
C ALA A 58 14.83 19.44 -6.25
N LEU A 59 13.51 19.55 -6.19
CA LEU A 59 12.62 18.38 -6.16
C LEU A 59 12.54 17.63 -7.50
N ALA A 60 12.72 18.30 -8.62
CA ALA A 60 12.67 17.68 -9.94
C ALA A 60 13.76 16.61 -10.16
N GLY A 61 14.91 16.75 -9.47
CA GLY A 61 16.01 15.80 -9.52
C GLY A 61 16.12 14.86 -8.32
N SER A 62 15.18 14.93 -7.38
CA SER A 62 15.22 14.15 -6.14
C SER A 62 14.58 12.77 -6.30
N ASP A 63 15.27 11.73 -5.82
CA ASP A 63 14.72 10.39 -5.67
C ASP A 63 13.87 10.26 -4.40
N GLU A 64 14.06 11.16 -3.42
CA GLU A 64 13.39 11.14 -2.12
C GLU A 64 12.74 12.50 -1.76
N PRO A 65 11.82 13.02 -2.60
CA PRO A 65 11.32 14.39 -2.48
C PRO A 65 10.66 14.72 -1.13
N LEU A 66 10.04 13.76 -0.48
CA LEU A 66 9.41 13.96 0.83
C LEU A 66 10.46 14.06 1.95
N LEU A 67 11.51 13.26 1.88
CA LEU A 67 12.61 13.30 2.85
C LEU A 67 13.40 14.59 2.73
N ASP A 68 13.62 15.09 1.52
CA ASP A 68 14.28 16.39 1.29
C ASP A 68 13.46 17.53 1.88
N GLY A 69 12.13 17.48 1.78
CA GLY A 69 11.23 18.38 2.46
C GLY A 69 11.42 18.36 3.99
N TYR A 70 11.51 17.19 4.57
CA TYR A 70 11.76 17.07 6.01
C TYR A 70 13.14 17.58 6.42
N ARG A 71 14.20 17.28 5.66
CA ARG A 71 15.56 17.76 5.92
C ARG A 71 15.68 19.28 5.85
N ALA A 72 14.88 19.91 5.01
CA ALA A 72 14.89 21.37 4.89
C ALA A 72 14.28 22.10 6.10
N ILE A 73 13.33 21.47 6.80
CA ILE A 73 12.59 22.07 7.92
C ILE A 73 13.13 21.62 9.27
N LEU A 74 13.62 20.38 9.37
CA LEU A 74 13.89 19.72 10.64
C LEU A 74 15.38 19.49 10.85
N PRO A 75 15.88 19.61 12.10
CA PRO A 75 17.25 19.24 12.42
C PRO A 75 17.50 17.75 12.10
N GLY A 76 18.73 17.43 11.69
CA GLY A 76 19.10 16.14 11.12
C GLY A 76 18.67 14.89 11.90
N ASN A 77 18.67 14.96 13.23
CA ASN A 77 18.23 13.85 14.08
C ASN A 77 16.73 13.57 13.94
N LEU A 78 15.90 14.59 13.80
CA LEU A 78 14.47 14.44 13.67
C LEU A 78 14.07 13.95 12.27
N ALA A 79 14.77 14.39 11.24
CA ALA A 79 14.59 13.87 9.88
C ALA A 79 14.90 12.37 9.81
N ALA A 80 15.94 11.90 10.50
CA ALA A 80 16.28 10.47 10.59
C ALA A 80 15.18 9.66 11.30
N VAL A 81 14.59 10.18 12.36
CA VAL A 81 13.46 9.54 13.07
C VAL A 81 12.25 9.42 12.14
N LEU A 82 11.90 10.46 11.39
CA LEU A 82 10.79 10.43 10.43
C LEU A 82 11.06 9.44 9.30
N SER A 83 12.32 9.34 8.84
CA SER A 83 12.70 8.31 7.85
C SER A 83 12.51 6.89 8.39
N ALA A 84 12.79 6.65 9.67
CA ALA A 84 12.52 5.37 10.32
C ALA A 84 11.00 5.05 10.36
N PHE A 85 10.14 6.03 10.61
CA PHE A 85 8.69 5.86 10.50
C PHE A 85 8.24 5.53 9.06
N ALA A 86 8.89 6.11 8.05
CA ALA A 86 8.61 5.76 6.66
C ALA A 86 8.93 4.29 6.36
N LEU A 87 10.00 3.73 6.91
CA LEU A 87 10.32 2.29 6.81
C LEU A 87 9.23 1.43 7.44
N ILE A 88 8.70 1.81 8.60
CA ILE A 88 7.56 1.11 9.22
C ILE A 88 6.34 1.16 8.31
N GLY A 89 6.07 2.30 7.68
CA GLY A 89 5.01 2.46 6.69
C GLY A 89 5.18 1.53 5.47
N LEU A 90 6.40 1.39 4.96
CA LEU A 90 6.72 0.46 3.87
C LEU A 90 6.46 -1.00 4.27
N LEU A 91 6.86 -1.40 5.47
CA LEU A 91 6.57 -2.76 5.98
C LEU A 91 5.07 -3.01 6.10
N ALA A 92 4.30 -2.04 6.58
CA ALA A 92 2.85 -2.13 6.64
C ALA A 92 2.22 -2.23 5.23
N SER A 93 2.75 -1.50 4.26
CA SER A 93 2.32 -1.57 2.86
C SER A 93 2.57 -2.94 2.24
N ILE A 94 3.75 -3.54 2.46
CA ILE A 94 4.07 -4.91 2.02
C ILE A 94 3.06 -5.90 2.61
N GLN A 95 2.75 -5.78 3.91
CA GLN A 95 1.78 -6.65 4.56
C GLN A 95 0.38 -6.50 3.96
N GLY A 96 -0.05 -5.28 3.64
CA GLY A 96 -1.33 -5.04 2.95
C GLY A 96 -1.40 -5.68 1.57
N ILE A 97 -0.33 -5.55 0.78
CA ILE A 97 -0.24 -6.17 -0.55
C ILE A 97 -0.26 -7.70 -0.43
N MET A 98 0.47 -8.28 0.53
CA MET A 98 0.48 -9.72 0.78
C MET A 98 -0.92 -10.23 1.13
N PHE A 99 -1.66 -9.52 1.97
CA PHE A 99 -3.05 -9.83 2.29
C PHE A 99 -3.91 -9.84 1.03
N ALA A 100 -3.82 -8.80 0.21
CA ALA A 100 -4.63 -8.62 -0.98
C ALA A 100 -4.39 -9.72 -2.03
N TYR A 101 -3.14 -9.99 -2.40
CA TYR A 101 -2.88 -11.03 -3.39
C TYR A 101 -3.25 -12.43 -2.88
N GLY A 102 -3.03 -12.72 -1.60
CA GLY A 102 -3.44 -13.98 -0.99
C GLY A 102 -4.95 -14.23 -1.10
N ARG A 103 -5.74 -13.19 -0.83
CA ARG A 103 -7.20 -13.23 -0.98
C ARG A 103 -7.65 -13.35 -2.43
N ASN A 104 -7.00 -12.64 -3.34
CA ASN A 104 -7.29 -12.75 -4.78
C ASN A 104 -7.03 -14.16 -5.31
N LEU A 105 -5.87 -14.74 -5.02
CA LEU A 105 -5.54 -16.10 -5.44
C LEU A 105 -6.51 -17.13 -4.85
N TYR A 106 -6.87 -16.98 -3.58
CA TYR A 106 -7.85 -17.82 -2.93
C TYR A 106 -9.22 -17.76 -3.62
N SER A 107 -9.73 -16.55 -3.89
CA SER A 107 -11.04 -16.36 -4.53
C SER A 107 -11.07 -16.92 -5.94
N LEU A 108 -10.04 -16.66 -6.74
CA LEU A 108 -9.94 -17.14 -8.12
C LEU A 108 -9.75 -18.66 -8.18
N SER A 109 -9.01 -19.25 -7.24
CA SER A 109 -8.88 -20.71 -7.14
C SER A 109 -10.22 -21.37 -6.77
N ARG A 110 -10.99 -20.78 -5.86
CA ARG A 110 -12.34 -21.27 -5.53
C ARG A 110 -13.32 -21.14 -6.70
N ALA A 111 -13.15 -20.11 -7.53
CA ALA A 111 -13.95 -19.92 -8.73
C ALA A 111 -13.55 -20.84 -9.90
N GLY A 112 -12.48 -21.65 -9.73
CA GLY A 112 -12.02 -22.61 -10.74
C GLY A 112 -11.07 -22.05 -11.79
N TYR A 113 -10.63 -20.79 -11.66
CA TYR A 113 -9.66 -20.16 -12.58
C TYR A 113 -8.20 -20.58 -12.31
N TYR A 114 -7.92 -21.03 -11.09
CA TYR A 114 -6.60 -21.50 -10.67
C TYR A 114 -6.67 -22.89 -10.03
N PRO A 115 -5.54 -23.60 -9.94
CA PRO A 115 -5.49 -24.92 -9.31
C PRO A 115 -6.05 -24.90 -7.89
N ALA A 116 -6.83 -25.93 -7.54
CA ALA A 116 -7.58 -26.03 -6.28
C ALA A 116 -6.69 -25.98 -5.02
N PHE A 117 -5.42 -26.36 -5.11
CA PHE A 117 -4.51 -26.33 -3.96
C PHE A 117 -4.26 -24.91 -3.42
N LEU A 118 -4.37 -23.87 -4.28
CA LEU A 118 -4.22 -22.47 -3.88
C LEU A 118 -5.36 -21.97 -2.98
N SER A 119 -6.51 -22.66 -3.00
CA SER A 119 -7.64 -22.36 -2.12
C SER A 119 -7.57 -23.10 -0.78
N LEU A 120 -6.53 -23.91 -0.53
CA LEU A 120 -6.36 -24.58 0.75
C LEU A 120 -5.96 -23.56 1.81
N THR A 121 -6.74 -23.56 2.90
CA THR A 121 -6.49 -22.68 4.04
C THR A 121 -5.90 -23.46 5.21
N GLY A 122 -5.00 -22.81 5.94
CA GLY A 122 -4.47 -23.34 7.19
C GLY A 122 -5.50 -23.29 8.34
N LYS A 123 -5.11 -23.75 9.54
CA LYS A 123 -5.94 -23.76 10.75
C LYS A 123 -6.55 -22.38 11.11
N LYS A 124 -5.89 -21.30 10.71
CA LYS A 124 -6.33 -19.90 10.91
C LYS A 124 -7.09 -19.32 9.70
N LYS A 125 -7.60 -20.16 8.81
CA LYS A 125 -8.30 -19.75 7.56
C LYS A 125 -7.45 -18.88 6.63
N THR A 126 -6.12 -18.91 6.76
CA THR A 126 -5.18 -18.16 5.92
C THR A 126 -4.87 -18.98 4.67
N PRO A 127 -4.90 -18.40 3.45
CA PRO A 127 -4.58 -19.09 2.19
C PRO A 127 -3.05 -19.25 2.05
N TYR A 128 -2.49 -20.17 2.81
CA TYR A 128 -1.05 -20.37 2.93
C TYR A 128 -0.36 -20.65 1.58
N TRP A 129 -0.93 -21.53 0.77
CA TRP A 129 -0.37 -21.87 -0.53
C TRP A 129 -0.38 -20.69 -1.51
N GLY A 130 -1.42 -19.88 -1.49
CA GLY A 130 -1.48 -18.66 -2.27
C GLY A 130 -0.33 -17.70 -1.91
N LEU A 131 -0.09 -17.52 -0.60
CA LEU A 131 1.00 -16.66 -0.12
C LEU A 131 2.38 -17.17 -0.52
N VAL A 132 2.64 -18.48 -0.39
CA VAL A 132 3.92 -19.10 -0.78
C VAL A 132 4.19 -18.97 -2.27
N VAL A 133 3.21 -19.29 -3.11
CA VAL A 133 3.35 -19.17 -4.57
C VAL A 133 3.59 -17.71 -4.97
N GLY A 134 2.88 -16.75 -4.39
CA GLY A 134 3.11 -15.34 -4.63
C GLY A 134 4.52 -14.89 -4.24
N ALA A 135 5.03 -15.36 -3.10
CA ALA A 135 6.40 -15.06 -2.66
C ALA A 135 7.45 -15.62 -3.62
N ILE A 136 7.29 -16.86 -4.08
CA ILE A 136 8.20 -17.49 -5.06
C ILE A 136 8.19 -16.72 -6.38
N LEU A 137 7.00 -16.37 -6.90
CA LEU A 137 6.87 -15.60 -8.14
C LEU A 137 7.51 -14.21 -8.01
N SER A 138 7.37 -13.56 -6.85
CA SER A 138 8.01 -12.27 -6.57
C SER A 138 9.54 -12.38 -6.60
N LEU A 139 10.11 -13.43 -5.99
CA LEU A 139 11.56 -13.66 -6.02
C LEU A 139 12.09 -13.91 -7.43
N ILE A 140 11.36 -14.67 -8.25
CA ILE A 140 11.73 -14.93 -9.66
C ILE A 140 11.68 -13.64 -10.48
N HIS A 141 10.76 -12.74 -10.18
CA HIS A 141 10.63 -11.49 -10.93
C HIS A 141 11.70 -10.45 -10.60
N ILE A 142 12.28 -10.52 -9.40
CA ILE A 142 13.34 -9.60 -8.94
C ILE A 142 14.74 -10.07 -9.42
N SER A 143 14.91 -11.34 -9.73
CA SER A 143 16.17 -11.90 -10.26
C SER A 143 16.28 -11.69 -11.77
#